data_6cd6917194eb950ae4e85949f21ceda0
#
_entry.id   6cd6917194eb950ae4e85949f21ceda0
#
_cell.length_a   1.000
_cell.length_b   1.000
_cell.length_c   1.000
_cell.angle_alpha   90.00
_cell.angle_beta   90.00
_cell.angle_gamma   90.00
#
_symmetry.space_group_name_H-M   'P 1'
#
loop_
_entity.id
_entity.type
_entity.pdbx_description
1 polymer ?
#
loop_
_entity_poly.entity_id
_entity_poly.type
_entity_poly.pdbx_seq_one_letter_code
_entity_poly.pdbx_strand_id
1 'polypeptide(L)'
;LPFTEAVMPWLRRAALTSGLELTECHSARELGTGFTEAYDAILQLDFPPYPWPEQAQETFKAYLEEGRGGWVGLHHASLLGEFDGYPMWTWFSDFLGGIRYQNYIADLSDGEVFVEQPDHPVMKGLPGRFVIPDDEWYTYDCNPRDNPVIEVLASVDEDTYSRKTAVKMGDHPVVWTNSSLPGR
;
A
#
# COMPACT_ATOMS: atom_id res chain seq x y z
N LEU A 1 4.43 13.56 -7.84
CA LEU A 1 5.74 12.89 -7.80
C LEU A 1 6.01 12.19 -9.14
N PRO A 2 7.28 11.99 -9.56
CA PRO A 2 7.61 11.38 -10.86
C PRO A 2 6.95 10.01 -11.08
N PHE A 3 6.84 9.18 -10.02
CA PHE A 3 6.16 7.89 -10.07
C PHE A 3 4.69 8.04 -10.43
N THR A 4 3.97 8.94 -9.76
CA THR A 4 2.55 9.21 -10.03
C THR A 4 2.35 9.65 -11.47
N GLU A 5 3.18 10.58 -11.96
CA GLU A 5 3.10 11.07 -13.34
C GLU A 5 3.33 9.95 -14.36
N ALA A 6 4.24 9.03 -14.09
CA ALA A 6 4.53 7.88 -14.97
C ALA A 6 3.39 6.85 -14.99
N VAL A 7 2.76 6.59 -13.84
CA VAL A 7 1.75 5.52 -13.68
C VAL A 7 0.34 5.97 -14.10
N MET A 8 -0.01 7.24 -13.94
CA MET A 8 -1.37 7.73 -14.23
C MET A 8 -1.87 7.47 -15.66
N PRO A 9 -1.08 7.62 -16.74
CA PRO A 9 -1.54 7.29 -18.08
C PRO A 9 -1.92 5.81 -18.23
N TRP A 10 -1.18 4.92 -17.56
CA TRP A 10 -1.49 3.50 -17.55
C TRP A 10 -2.78 3.21 -16.76
N LEU A 11 -2.93 3.79 -15.56
CA LEU A 11 -4.14 3.63 -14.73
C LEU A 11 -5.40 4.10 -15.45
N ARG A 12 -5.36 5.26 -16.10
CA ARG A 12 -6.50 5.77 -16.90
C ARG A 12 -6.88 4.81 -18.02
N ARG A 13 -5.89 4.22 -18.69
CA ARG A 13 -6.12 3.22 -19.73
C ARG A 13 -6.69 1.94 -19.16
N ALA A 14 -6.13 1.44 -18.05
CA ALA A 14 -6.61 0.24 -17.38
C ALA A 14 -8.06 0.40 -16.90
N ALA A 15 -8.40 1.52 -16.28
CA ALA A 15 -9.76 1.85 -15.86
C ALA A 15 -10.72 1.84 -17.06
N LEU A 16 -10.38 2.57 -18.13
CA LEU A 16 -11.21 2.62 -19.33
C LEU A 16 -11.46 1.25 -19.96
N THR A 17 -10.42 0.41 -20.07
CA THR A 17 -10.54 -0.93 -20.67
C THR A 17 -11.29 -1.91 -19.77
N SER A 18 -11.30 -1.68 -18.46
CA SER A 18 -12.03 -2.48 -17.47
C SER A 18 -13.46 -1.97 -17.19
N GLY A 19 -13.87 -0.89 -17.84
CA GLY A 19 -15.20 -0.28 -17.62
C GLY A 19 -15.32 0.38 -16.24
N LEU A 20 -14.22 0.83 -15.67
CA LEU A 20 -14.18 1.54 -14.39
C LEU A 20 -14.20 3.06 -14.63
N GLU A 21 -14.93 3.76 -13.80
CA GLU A 21 -14.88 5.23 -13.74
C GLU A 21 -13.77 5.65 -12.76
N LEU A 22 -12.84 6.47 -13.23
CA LEU A 22 -11.71 6.95 -12.43
C LEU A 22 -11.86 8.45 -12.15
N THR A 23 -11.90 8.80 -10.87
CA THR A 23 -11.85 10.20 -10.40
C THR A 23 -10.52 10.45 -9.69
N GLU A 24 -9.84 11.52 -10.04
CA GLU A 24 -8.56 11.89 -9.42
C GLU A 24 -8.81 12.87 -8.27
N CYS A 25 -8.24 12.53 -7.10
CA CYS A 25 -8.21 13.34 -5.91
C CYS A 25 -6.76 13.71 -5.59
N HIS A 26 -6.48 14.98 -5.38
CA HIS A 26 -5.11 15.47 -5.16
C HIS A 26 -4.83 15.89 -3.72
N SER A 27 -5.79 15.71 -2.81
CA SER A 27 -5.66 16.06 -1.41
C SER A 27 -6.56 15.20 -0.54
N ALA A 28 -6.03 14.68 0.58
CA ALA A 28 -6.83 14.00 1.58
C ALA A 28 -7.94 14.91 2.17
N ARG A 29 -7.84 16.23 2.04
CA ARG A 29 -8.90 17.17 2.45
C ARG A 29 -10.18 17.03 1.63
N GLU A 30 -10.10 16.42 0.45
CA GLU A 30 -11.25 16.12 -0.40
C GLU A 30 -12.03 14.90 0.10
N LEU A 31 -11.44 14.06 0.97
CA LEU A 31 -12.09 12.94 1.63
C LEU A 31 -13.03 13.46 2.75
N GLY A 32 -14.02 14.22 2.36
CA GLY A 32 -15.07 14.75 3.25
C GLY A 32 -16.31 13.87 3.29
N THR A 33 -17.25 14.24 4.14
CA THR A 33 -18.56 13.58 4.24
C THR A 33 -19.27 13.60 2.87
N GLY A 34 -19.62 12.42 2.36
CA GLY A 34 -20.26 12.25 1.05
C GLY A 34 -19.31 11.94 -0.10
N PHE A 35 -18.00 12.23 0.01
CA PHE A 35 -17.03 11.86 -1.03
C PHE A 35 -16.94 10.34 -1.18
N THR A 36 -16.72 9.64 -0.08
CA THR A 36 -16.53 8.18 -0.09
C THR A 36 -17.80 7.40 -0.44
N GLU A 37 -18.99 8.00 -0.32
CA GLU A 37 -20.26 7.36 -0.69
C GLU A 37 -20.41 7.16 -2.21
N ALA A 38 -19.62 7.87 -2.99
CA ALA A 38 -19.69 7.84 -4.45
C ALA A 38 -18.75 6.79 -5.09
N TYR A 39 -17.88 6.14 -4.30
CA TYR A 39 -16.83 5.28 -4.84
C TYR A 39 -16.85 3.87 -4.25
N ASP A 40 -16.66 2.86 -5.10
CA ASP A 40 -16.56 1.45 -4.72
C ASP A 40 -15.16 1.07 -4.22
N ALA A 41 -14.14 1.82 -4.60
CA ALA A 41 -12.76 1.60 -4.17
C ALA A 41 -11.95 2.90 -4.15
N ILE A 42 -10.97 2.96 -3.25
CA ILE A 42 -9.97 4.02 -3.16
C ILE A 42 -8.61 3.43 -3.50
N LEU A 43 -7.95 3.97 -4.52
CA LEU A 43 -6.54 3.71 -4.81
C LEU A 43 -5.71 4.86 -4.25
N GLN A 44 -4.95 4.58 -3.18
CA GLN A 44 -4.00 5.52 -2.58
C GLN A 44 -2.65 5.34 -3.25
N LEU A 45 -2.35 6.23 -4.19
CA LEU A 45 -1.16 6.19 -4.99
C LEU A 45 -0.14 7.20 -4.46
N ASP A 46 0.97 6.70 -3.93
CA ASP A 46 2.13 7.53 -3.57
C ASP A 46 1.79 8.72 -2.64
N PHE A 47 0.81 8.58 -1.76
CA PHE A 47 0.37 9.63 -0.85
C PHE A 47 0.44 9.13 0.61
N PRO A 48 1.37 9.67 1.44
CA PRO A 48 1.55 9.18 2.80
C PRO A 48 0.32 9.52 3.68
N PRO A 49 -0.06 8.64 4.62
CA PRO A 49 -1.24 8.84 5.46
C PRO A 49 -1.01 9.79 6.65
N TYR A 50 0.23 9.99 7.08
CA TYR A 50 0.52 10.75 8.29
C TYR A 50 0.03 12.22 8.30
N PRO A 51 0.01 12.98 7.17
CA PRO A 51 -0.44 14.35 7.18
C PRO A 51 -1.95 14.50 6.89
N TRP A 52 -2.71 13.42 6.90
CA TRP A 52 -4.15 13.49 6.64
C TRP A 52 -4.87 14.24 7.75
N PRO A 53 -5.76 15.20 7.43
CA PRO A 53 -6.62 15.84 8.42
C PRO A 53 -7.47 14.82 9.16
N GLU A 54 -7.76 15.08 10.44
CA GLU A 54 -8.57 14.21 11.29
C GLU A 54 -9.92 13.83 10.63
N GLN A 55 -10.62 14.80 10.04
CA GLN A 55 -11.86 14.54 9.31
C GLN A 55 -11.69 13.53 8.16
N ALA A 56 -10.58 13.58 7.45
CA ALA A 56 -10.29 12.63 6.37
C ALA A 56 -9.99 11.24 6.93
N GLN A 57 -9.24 11.17 8.03
CA GLN A 57 -8.95 9.91 8.74
C GLN A 57 -10.25 9.23 9.21
N GLU A 58 -11.14 9.96 9.85
CA GLU A 58 -12.43 9.44 10.32
C GLU A 58 -13.34 8.99 9.17
N THR A 59 -13.40 9.77 8.08
CA THR A 59 -14.20 9.42 6.89
C THR A 59 -13.68 8.16 6.23
N PHE A 60 -12.36 8.05 6.06
CA PHE A 60 -11.72 6.88 5.46
C PHE A 60 -11.91 5.63 6.32
N LYS A 61 -11.71 5.77 7.63
CA LYS A 61 -11.94 4.69 8.59
C LYS A 61 -13.38 4.18 8.52
N ALA A 62 -14.36 5.07 8.60
CA ALA A 62 -15.77 4.71 8.49
C ALA A 62 -16.09 4.02 7.15
N TYR A 63 -15.53 4.50 6.05
CA TYR A 63 -15.70 3.91 4.72
C TYR A 63 -15.30 2.43 4.67
N LEU A 64 -14.18 2.08 5.29
CA LEU A 64 -13.70 0.70 5.33
C LEU A 64 -14.43 -0.14 6.38
N GLU A 65 -14.61 0.35 7.61
CA GLU A 65 -15.25 -0.39 8.71
C GLU A 65 -16.72 -0.70 8.44
N GLU A 66 -17.42 0.17 7.71
CA GLU A 66 -18.81 -0.03 7.32
C GLU A 66 -18.94 -0.85 6.02
N GLY A 67 -17.84 -1.27 5.42
CA GLY A 67 -17.84 -2.07 4.18
C GLY A 67 -18.42 -1.34 2.98
N ARG A 68 -18.26 0.00 2.92
CA ARG A 68 -18.78 0.81 1.82
C ARG A 68 -17.99 0.58 0.53
N GLY A 69 -16.69 0.27 0.63
CA GLY A 69 -15.84 -0.05 -0.49
C GLY A 69 -14.48 -0.63 -0.10
N GLY A 70 -13.63 -0.82 -1.10
CA GLY A 70 -12.29 -1.36 -0.94
C GLY A 70 -11.19 -0.31 -0.93
N TRP A 71 -9.98 -0.73 -0.57
CA TRP A 71 -8.79 0.11 -0.63
C TRP A 71 -7.59 -0.65 -1.17
N VAL A 72 -6.79 0.03 -1.99
CA VAL A 72 -5.48 -0.43 -2.44
C VAL A 72 -4.48 0.68 -2.18
N GLY A 73 -3.43 0.40 -1.41
CA GLY A 73 -2.33 1.33 -1.15
C GLY A 73 -1.06 0.92 -1.86
N LEU A 74 -0.36 1.90 -2.42
CA LEU A 74 0.90 1.70 -3.10
C LEU A 74 1.96 2.63 -2.53
N HIS A 75 3.16 2.11 -2.35
CA HIS A 75 4.38 2.83 -1.98
C HIS A 75 4.21 3.69 -0.72
N HIS A 76 4.25 5.02 -0.83
CA HIS A 76 4.10 5.93 0.32
C HIS A 76 2.80 5.75 1.12
N ALA A 77 1.82 5.00 0.63
CA ALA A 77 0.64 4.64 1.41
C ALA A 77 0.99 3.84 2.68
N SER A 78 2.15 3.20 2.73
CA SER A 78 2.68 2.49 3.91
C SER A 78 3.71 3.29 4.71
N LEU A 79 3.95 4.57 4.37
CA LEU A 79 4.85 5.46 5.11
C LEU A 79 4.16 5.95 6.39
N LEU A 80 4.19 5.10 7.42
CA LEU A 80 3.54 5.30 8.71
C LEU A 80 4.56 5.59 9.81
N GLY A 81 4.35 6.66 10.55
CA GLY A 81 5.24 7.06 11.65
C GLY A 81 4.85 8.41 12.20
N GLU A 82 5.70 8.92 13.09
CA GLU A 82 5.64 10.27 13.62
C GLU A 82 6.58 11.14 12.79
N PHE A 83 6.04 11.84 11.79
CA PHE A 83 6.80 12.67 10.86
C PHE A 83 6.34 14.13 10.90
N ASP A 84 7.23 15.05 10.77
CA ASP A 84 6.96 16.50 10.61
C ASP A 84 6.02 17.07 11.68
N GLY A 85 6.05 16.49 12.90
CA GLY A 85 5.19 16.90 14.00
C GLY A 85 3.77 16.32 13.99
N TYR A 86 3.45 15.46 13.02
CA TYR A 86 2.19 14.71 13.02
C TYR A 86 2.32 13.46 13.90
N PRO A 87 1.28 13.13 14.68
CA PRO A 87 1.25 11.91 15.48
C PRO A 87 1.07 10.67 14.59
N MET A 88 1.44 9.51 15.14
CA MET A 88 1.14 8.23 14.50
C MET A 88 -0.38 8.01 14.38
N TRP A 89 -0.85 7.69 13.19
CA TRP A 89 -2.22 7.24 12.99
C TRP A 89 -2.33 5.74 13.29
N THR A 90 -2.53 5.43 14.57
CA THR A 90 -2.49 4.06 15.09
C THR A 90 -3.49 3.13 14.40
N TRP A 91 -4.73 3.60 14.17
CA TRP A 91 -5.73 2.79 13.47
C TRP A 91 -5.26 2.33 12.09
N PHE A 92 -4.60 3.22 11.33
CA PHE A 92 -4.10 2.88 9.99
C PHE A 92 -2.89 1.91 10.06
N SER A 93 -2.05 2.04 11.09
CA SER A 93 -1.01 1.07 11.38
C SER A 93 -1.60 -0.32 11.65
N ASP A 94 -2.57 -0.42 12.54
CA ASP A 94 -3.27 -1.66 12.87
C ASP A 94 -3.93 -2.27 11.62
N PHE A 95 -4.54 -1.42 10.79
CA PHE A 95 -5.12 -1.82 9.51
C PHE A 95 -4.08 -2.41 8.54
N LEU A 96 -2.86 -1.92 8.51
CA LEU A 96 -1.76 -2.47 7.70
C LEU A 96 -1.00 -3.63 8.35
N GLY A 97 -1.42 -4.11 9.51
CA GLY A 97 -0.80 -5.24 10.21
C GLY A 97 -0.03 -4.87 11.48
N GLY A 98 -0.13 -3.64 11.94
CA GLY A 98 0.56 -3.10 13.12
C GLY A 98 1.94 -2.50 12.79
N ILE A 99 2.23 -2.28 11.52
CA ILE A 99 3.53 -1.82 11.06
C ILE A 99 3.77 -0.33 11.35
N ARG A 100 5.05 0.00 11.54
CA ARG A 100 5.60 1.35 11.50
C ARG A 100 6.79 1.37 10.54
N TYR A 101 6.84 2.36 9.68
CA TYR A 101 7.99 2.56 8.80
C TYR A 101 9.28 2.73 9.62
N GLN A 102 10.34 2.04 9.22
CA GLN A 102 11.62 2.06 9.90
C GLN A 102 12.74 2.66 9.04
N ASN A 103 12.89 2.15 7.82
CA ASN A 103 13.98 2.56 6.93
C ASN A 103 13.66 2.18 5.46
N TYR A 104 14.54 2.55 4.55
CA TYR A 104 14.46 2.22 3.13
C TYR A 104 15.85 2.12 2.49
N ILE A 105 15.95 1.52 1.32
CA ILE A 105 17.18 1.46 0.54
C ILE A 105 17.26 2.69 -0.35
N ALA A 106 17.98 3.72 0.12
CA ALA A 106 18.06 5.03 -0.55
C ALA A 106 18.70 5.01 -1.94
N ASP A 107 19.63 4.07 -2.17
CA ASP A 107 20.37 3.95 -3.46
C ASP A 107 19.60 3.15 -4.52
N LEU A 108 18.33 2.90 -4.34
CA LEU A 108 17.48 2.04 -5.15
C LEU A 108 18.12 0.69 -5.46
N SER A 109 17.38 -0.38 -5.41
CA SER A 109 17.91 -1.71 -5.65
C SER A 109 16.92 -2.57 -6.41
N ASP A 110 17.42 -3.34 -7.39
CA ASP A 110 16.62 -4.45 -7.91
C ASP A 110 16.39 -5.46 -6.80
N GLY A 111 15.26 -6.15 -6.84
CA GLY A 111 14.95 -7.26 -5.96
C GLY A 111 14.05 -8.28 -6.65
N GLU A 112 14.29 -9.56 -6.45
CA GLU A 112 13.40 -10.61 -6.94
C GLU A 112 12.24 -10.82 -5.97
N VAL A 113 11.02 -10.61 -6.45
CA VAL A 113 9.79 -10.88 -5.72
C VAL A 113 9.31 -12.28 -6.05
N PHE A 114 8.90 -13.03 -5.03
CA PHE A 114 8.25 -14.32 -5.20
C PHE A 114 6.79 -14.27 -4.70
N VAL A 115 5.91 -14.88 -5.49
CA VAL A 115 4.48 -14.96 -5.20
C VAL A 115 4.23 -16.14 -4.26
N GLU A 116 3.67 -15.87 -3.08
CA GLU A 116 3.36 -16.88 -2.07
C GLU A 116 1.96 -17.48 -2.27
N GLN A 117 1.04 -16.65 -2.77
CA GLN A 117 -0.38 -17.02 -2.96
C GLN A 117 -0.79 -16.87 -4.44
N PRO A 118 -0.36 -17.78 -5.34
CA PRO A 118 -0.59 -17.63 -6.79
C PRO A 118 -2.07 -17.75 -7.18
N ASP A 119 -2.89 -18.40 -6.36
CA ASP A 119 -4.32 -18.57 -6.59
C ASP A 119 -5.17 -17.39 -6.12
N HIS A 120 -4.56 -16.45 -5.36
CA HIS A 120 -5.25 -15.27 -4.89
C HIS A 120 -5.61 -14.34 -6.08
N PRO A 121 -6.85 -13.80 -6.16
CA PRO A 121 -7.30 -13.00 -7.30
C PRO A 121 -6.37 -11.86 -7.70
N VAL A 122 -5.76 -11.18 -6.73
CA VAL A 122 -4.81 -10.08 -6.95
C VAL A 122 -3.53 -10.54 -7.63
N MET A 123 -3.09 -11.79 -7.39
CA MET A 123 -1.84 -12.34 -7.92
C MET A 123 -2.03 -13.12 -9.23
N LYS A 124 -3.27 -13.30 -9.65
CA LYS A 124 -3.60 -14.12 -10.81
C LYS A 124 -2.99 -13.57 -12.10
N GLY A 125 -2.24 -14.43 -12.79
CA GLY A 125 -1.58 -14.09 -14.06
C GLY A 125 -0.17 -13.51 -13.91
N LEU A 126 0.30 -13.29 -12.68
CA LEU A 126 1.69 -12.96 -12.43
C LEU A 126 2.57 -14.22 -12.47
N PRO A 127 3.83 -14.11 -12.92
CA PRO A 127 4.79 -15.20 -12.78
C PRO A 127 5.07 -15.46 -11.30
N GLY A 128 5.41 -16.70 -10.94
CA GLY A 128 5.74 -17.06 -9.55
C GLY A 128 6.95 -16.33 -8.97
N ARG A 129 7.82 -15.80 -9.84
CA ARG A 129 8.95 -14.91 -9.51
C ARG A 129 9.13 -13.86 -10.59
N PHE A 130 9.48 -12.63 -10.18
CA PHE A 130 9.80 -11.53 -11.10
C PHE A 130 10.70 -10.50 -10.41
N VAL A 131 11.50 -9.80 -11.19
CA VAL A 131 12.37 -8.74 -10.68
C VAL A 131 11.63 -7.40 -10.75
N ILE A 132 11.68 -6.66 -9.65
CA ILE A 132 11.33 -5.24 -9.63
C ILE A 132 12.65 -4.48 -9.67
N PRO A 133 12.90 -3.68 -10.73
CA PRO A 133 14.12 -2.91 -10.85
C PRO A 133 14.03 -1.60 -10.08
N ASP A 134 15.18 -1.14 -9.59
CA ASP A 134 15.39 0.20 -9.04
C ASP A 134 14.30 0.67 -8.06
N ASP A 135 14.00 -0.13 -7.02
CA ASP A 135 12.99 0.22 -6.02
C ASP A 135 13.59 0.63 -4.66
N GLU A 136 12.78 1.34 -3.88
CA GLU A 136 13.07 1.86 -2.53
C GLU A 136 12.68 0.86 -1.43
N TRP A 137 12.88 -0.35 -1.45
CA TRP A 137 12.43 -1.36 -0.49
C TRP A 137 12.29 -0.83 0.94
N TYR A 138 11.04 -0.64 1.39
CA TYR A 138 10.73 -0.14 2.73
C TYR A 138 10.81 -1.25 3.76
N THR A 139 11.40 -0.96 4.91
CA THR A 139 11.39 -1.85 6.06
C THR A 139 10.53 -1.29 7.19
N TYR A 140 9.96 -2.19 7.98
CA TYR A 140 9.06 -1.87 9.08
C TYR A 140 9.62 -2.41 10.39
N ASP A 141 9.13 -1.87 11.52
CA ASP A 141 9.55 -2.27 12.87
C ASP A 141 9.04 -3.65 13.28
N CYS A 142 8.01 -4.15 12.63
CA CYS A 142 7.51 -5.52 12.78
C CYS A 142 7.14 -6.11 11.42
N ASN A 143 6.98 -7.44 11.38
CA ASN A 143 6.54 -8.11 10.17
C ASN A 143 5.00 -8.13 10.12
N PRO A 144 4.34 -7.62 9.07
CA PRO A 144 2.88 -7.68 8.96
C PRO A 144 2.35 -9.12 9.00
N ARG A 145 3.15 -10.12 8.61
CA ARG A 145 2.82 -11.55 8.67
C ARG A 145 2.52 -12.04 10.09
N ASP A 146 3.07 -11.39 11.13
CA ASP A 146 2.85 -11.76 12.52
C ASP A 146 1.41 -11.44 12.99
N ASN A 147 0.69 -10.62 12.24
CA ASN A 147 -0.70 -10.30 12.52
C ASN A 147 -1.63 -11.33 11.85
N PRO A 148 -2.48 -12.06 12.62
CA PRO A 148 -3.28 -13.16 12.09
C PRO A 148 -4.37 -12.77 11.10
N VAL A 149 -4.68 -11.47 10.96
CA VAL A 149 -5.66 -10.97 9.97
C VAL A 149 -5.01 -10.58 8.65
N ILE A 150 -3.69 -10.63 8.58
CA ILE A 150 -2.90 -10.32 7.39
C ILE A 150 -2.58 -11.61 6.63
N GLU A 151 -2.87 -11.61 5.35
CA GLU A 151 -2.43 -12.64 4.40
C GLU A 151 -1.37 -12.05 3.48
N VAL A 152 -0.13 -12.55 3.57
CA VAL A 152 0.97 -12.14 2.70
C VAL A 152 0.84 -12.85 1.35
N LEU A 153 0.83 -12.09 0.29
CA LEU A 153 0.66 -12.58 -1.09
C LEU A 153 2.00 -12.68 -1.84
N ALA A 154 2.95 -11.81 -1.53
CA ALA A 154 4.28 -11.83 -2.11
C ALA A 154 5.31 -11.20 -1.16
N SER A 155 6.55 -11.68 -1.27
CA SER A 155 7.71 -11.18 -0.53
C SER A 155 8.90 -10.98 -1.46
N VAL A 156 9.83 -10.10 -1.08
CA VAL A 156 11.09 -9.94 -1.80
C VAL A 156 12.18 -10.79 -1.18
N ASP A 157 13.00 -11.41 -2.02
CA ASP A 157 14.21 -12.10 -1.61
C ASP A 157 15.36 -11.08 -1.46
N GLU A 158 15.66 -10.69 -0.23
CA GLU A 158 16.66 -9.69 0.10
C GLU A 158 18.10 -10.09 -0.29
N ASP A 159 18.35 -11.36 -0.55
CA ASP A 159 19.65 -11.84 -1.01
C ASP A 159 19.87 -11.58 -2.52
N THR A 160 18.80 -11.23 -3.22
CA THR A 160 18.82 -10.86 -4.63
C THR A 160 19.01 -9.36 -4.87
N TYR A 161 19.05 -8.54 -3.84
CA TYR A 161 19.26 -7.11 -3.96
C TYR A 161 20.53 -6.80 -4.75
N SER A 162 20.40 -6.00 -5.82
CA SER A 162 21.53 -5.59 -6.67
C SER A 162 22.54 -4.69 -5.93
N ARG A 163 22.11 -4.08 -4.81
CA ARG A 163 22.93 -3.23 -3.94
C ARG A 163 23.22 -3.92 -2.61
N LYS A 164 24.45 -3.83 -2.13
CA LYS A 164 24.77 -4.24 -0.78
C LYS A 164 24.17 -3.26 0.22
N THR A 165 23.31 -3.74 1.10
CA THR A 165 22.66 -2.96 2.12
C THR A 165 22.56 -3.73 3.43
N ALA A 166 22.57 -3.00 4.55
CA ALA A 166 22.21 -3.53 5.86
C ALA A 166 20.72 -3.31 6.18
N VAL A 167 19.98 -2.63 5.29
CA VAL A 167 18.54 -2.39 5.44
C VAL A 167 17.81 -3.64 4.97
N LYS A 168 17.40 -4.47 5.93
CA LYS A 168 16.76 -5.77 5.69
C LYS A 168 15.77 -6.08 6.81
N MET A 169 14.72 -6.84 6.48
CA MET A 169 13.77 -7.43 7.43
C MET A 169 14.05 -8.93 7.71
N GLY A 170 14.73 -9.59 6.76
CA GLY A 170 14.93 -11.05 6.75
C GLY A 170 13.78 -11.78 6.06
N ASP A 171 12.58 -11.79 6.62
CA ASP A 171 11.31 -12.11 5.95
C ASP A 171 10.66 -10.77 5.55
N HIS A 172 10.49 -10.52 4.26
CA HIS A 172 10.18 -9.20 3.75
C HIS A 172 8.92 -9.19 2.86
N PRO A 173 7.71 -9.17 3.46
CA PRO A 173 6.47 -9.00 2.73
C PRO A 173 6.41 -7.68 1.96
N VAL A 174 5.97 -7.72 0.71
CA VAL A 174 5.80 -6.53 -0.14
C VAL A 174 4.39 -6.39 -0.71
N VAL A 175 3.60 -7.47 -0.68
CA VAL A 175 2.17 -7.45 -1.04
C VAL A 175 1.41 -8.27 0.00
N TRP A 176 0.39 -7.67 0.60
CA TRP A 176 -0.48 -8.36 1.56
C TRP A 176 -1.91 -7.81 1.53
N THR A 177 -2.84 -8.57 2.10
CA THR A 177 -4.23 -8.19 2.30
C THR A 177 -4.60 -8.27 3.77
N ASN A 178 -5.62 -7.51 4.16
CA ASN A 178 -6.21 -7.55 5.49
C ASN A 178 -7.64 -8.09 5.39
N SER A 179 -7.93 -9.15 6.15
CA SER A 179 -9.24 -9.81 6.17
C SER A 179 -10.13 -9.40 7.36
N SER A 180 -9.68 -8.45 8.21
CA SER A 180 -10.42 -8.03 9.40
C SER A 180 -11.59 -7.11 9.13
N LEU A 181 -11.60 -6.45 7.98
CA LEU A 181 -12.65 -5.50 7.63
C LEU A 181 -13.60 -6.08 6.58
N PRO A 182 -14.89 -5.68 6.60
CA PRO A 182 -15.90 -6.16 5.66
C PRO A 182 -15.72 -5.51 4.27
N GLY A 183 -14.52 -5.53 3.72
CA GLY A 183 -14.24 -5.01 2.38
C GLY A 183 -15.09 -5.69 1.29
N ARG A 184 -15.35 -4.96 0.20
CA ARG A 184 -15.98 -5.50 -1.01
C ARG A 184 -14.95 -5.96 -2.01
#